data_db52edc6ab9b2af0e52c2de60f3b7f43
#
_entry.id   db52edc6ab9b2af0e52c2de60f3b7f43
#
_cell.length_a   1.000
_cell.length_b   1.000
_cell.length_c   1.000
_cell.angle_alpha   90.00
_cell.angle_beta   90.00
_cell.angle_gamma   90.00
#
_symmetry.space_group_name_H-M   'P 1'
#
loop_
_entity.id
_entity.type
_entity.pdbx_description
1 polymer ?
#
loop_
_entity_poly.entity_id
_entity_poly.type
_entity_poly.pdbx_seq_one_letter_code
_entity_poly.pdbx_strand_id
1 'polypeptide(L)'
;MVAVRLLEWDSRQVAPRGEIAEVLGWPDEPGVDIRGIILRHGLHEEFPGEVEEEAGEIPSSVLPEALEGRVDWREELVLTIDPADARDFDDAIWLREHEQGWELAVHIADVAHYVKPGTALDREARERGNSTYLVDRVLPMLPEALSNGICSLVPGEDRLTCCVVIRFDGKGKMKQVRFEKAVIRSKFRLTYEEAQDMLEGKRDVDDPSRCGIASTLRECWKLAKLLRQRRFVQGALDLDFPEIRVELDESGRPAGYRREDYNESHQLIEEFMLAANEAVARAVKNAGRPGIYRMHEEPDHDKLFEFAELARAHGYEPGDLVNKKHIQSLLRECRGQPEEHAIKVGLLKSLKRASYREEPLGHYGLSKTDYCHFTSPIRRYADLIMHRALEPLLESPPTHPSRAPAQVQCAEISDHISTTERTSASAETESHRLKMLEWLHLSAHDANPPVFEAVITDVRRIGLMVETLEILQRGLVKRDEFPPGDWHLESHRMRYATMQGAELTLGQVVAVRVARVNMERQLVDFLLVGE
;
A
#
# COMPACT_ATOMS: atom_id res chain seq x y z
N MET A 1 -24.43 11.20 16.25
CA MET A 1 -22.99 11.10 16.57
C MET A 1 -22.44 12.48 16.91
N VAL A 2 -21.51 12.58 17.86
CA VAL A 2 -20.90 13.86 18.27
C VAL A 2 -19.40 13.65 18.51
N ALA A 3 -18.62 14.66 18.19
CA ALA A 3 -17.21 14.74 18.62
C ALA A 3 -17.17 15.39 20.02
N VAL A 4 -16.43 14.77 20.93
CA VAL A 4 -16.31 15.23 22.32
C VAL A 4 -14.84 15.52 22.62
N ARG A 5 -14.56 16.74 23.09
CA ARG A 5 -13.26 17.09 23.65
C ARG A 5 -13.23 16.63 25.11
N LEU A 6 -12.32 15.72 25.44
CA LEU A 6 -12.13 15.30 26.83
C LEU A 6 -11.50 16.45 27.62
N LEU A 7 -12.10 16.74 28.78
CA LEU A 7 -11.51 17.59 29.80
C LEU A 7 -10.49 16.79 30.63
N GLU A 8 -9.75 17.46 31.52
CA GLU A 8 -8.82 16.79 32.43
C GLU A 8 -9.49 15.59 33.13
N TRP A 9 -8.83 14.43 33.06
CA TRP A 9 -9.31 13.19 33.63
C TRP A 9 -8.20 12.56 34.49
N ASP A 10 -8.19 12.94 35.77
CA ASP A 10 -7.10 12.63 36.70
C ASP A 10 -7.16 11.22 37.29
N SER A 11 -8.25 10.50 37.14
CA SER A 11 -8.43 9.18 37.78
C SER A 11 -9.32 8.24 36.96
N ARG A 12 -8.87 7.01 36.76
CA ARG A 12 -9.67 5.93 36.16
C ARG A 12 -10.92 5.55 36.97
N GLN A 13 -11.04 6.01 38.21
CA GLN A 13 -12.18 5.75 39.09
C GLN A 13 -13.31 6.76 38.91
N VAL A 14 -13.07 7.86 38.22
CA VAL A 14 -14.06 8.90 37.92
C VAL A 14 -14.42 8.83 36.44
N ALA A 15 -15.70 8.91 36.11
CA ALA A 15 -16.14 8.98 34.72
C ALA A 15 -15.53 10.20 34.02
N PRO A 16 -15.01 10.05 32.79
CA PRO A 16 -14.45 11.16 32.04
C PRO A 16 -15.53 12.22 31.77
N ARG A 17 -15.15 13.48 31.86
CA ARG A 17 -15.98 14.63 31.45
C ARG A 17 -15.49 15.16 30.12
N GLY A 18 -16.44 15.59 29.29
CA GLY A 18 -16.11 16.17 27.99
C GLY A 18 -17.10 17.25 27.59
N GLU A 19 -16.69 18.08 26.65
CA GLU A 19 -17.52 19.08 25.99
C GLU A 19 -17.79 18.61 24.56
N ILE A 20 -19.04 18.77 24.09
CA ILE A 20 -19.37 18.51 22.68
C ILE A 20 -18.65 19.57 21.86
N ALA A 21 -17.66 19.12 21.07
CA ALA A 21 -16.92 19.97 20.16
C ALA A 21 -17.69 20.18 18.86
N GLU A 22 -18.39 19.13 18.38
CA GLU A 22 -19.11 19.16 17.13
C GLU A 22 -20.24 18.13 17.12
N VAL A 23 -21.35 18.45 16.44
CA VAL A 23 -22.44 17.52 16.13
C VAL A 23 -22.26 17.03 14.69
N LEU A 24 -21.95 15.74 14.51
CA LEU A 24 -21.61 15.16 13.21
C LEU A 24 -22.84 14.77 12.38
N GLY A 25 -23.96 14.47 13.02
CA GLY A 25 -25.18 14.00 12.38
C GLY A 25 -25.75 12.73 13.03
N TRP A 26 -26.74 12.14 12.40
CA TRP A 26 -27.30 10.87 12.85
C TRP A 26 -26.36 9.70 12.47
N PRO A 27 -26.25 8.65 13.30
CA PRO A 27 -25.36 7.52 13.02
C PRO A 27 -25.61 6.81 11.68
N ASP A 28 -26.86 6.87 11.19
CA ASP A 28 -27.30 6.21 9.96
C ASP A 28 -27.20 7.12 8.73
N GLU A 29 -26.76 8.37 8.89
CA GLU A 29 -26.51 9.28 7.78
C GLU A 29 -25.19 8.91 7.08
N PRO A 30 -25.18 8.77 5.74
CA PRO A 30 -23.98 8.46 4.99
C PRO A 30 -22.86 9.49 5.22
N GLY A 31 -21.65 9.00 5.45
CA GLY A 31 -20.45 9.83 5.64
C GLY A 31 -20.23 10.33 7.08
N VAL A 32 -21.24 10.28 7.98
CA VAL A 32 -21.08 10.64 9.39
C VAL A 32 -20.15 9.68 10.12
N ASP A 33 -20.20 8.42 9.77
CA ASP A 33 -19.32 7.36 10.25
C ASP A 33 -17.86 7.62 9.86
N ILE A 34 -17.60 7.94 8.59
CA ILE A 34 -16.25 8.24 8.08
C ILE A 34 -15.73 9.54 8.69
N ARG A 35 -16.58 10.58 8.82
CA ARG A 35 -16.20 11.81 9.53
C ARG A 35 -15.82 11.55 10.98
N GLY A 36 -16.51 10.62 11.64
CA GLY A 36 -16.14 10.15 12.98
C GLY A 36 -14.76 9.50 13.05
N ILE A 37 -14.36 8.75 12.00
CA ILE A 37 -13.01 8.16 11.87
C ILE A 37 -11.98 9.27 11.67
N ILE A 38 -12.21 10.22 10.75
CA ILE A 38 -11.32 11.35 10.48
C ILE A 38 -10.99 12.10 11.78
N LEU A 39 -12.02 12.49 12.54
CA LEU A 39 -11.83 13.21 13.80
C LEU A 39 -11.15 12.37 14.88
N ARG A 40 -11.47 11.08 14.99
CA ARG A 40 -10.84 10.15 15.95
C ARG A 40 -9.35 10.03 15.73
N HIS A 41 -8.93 10.00 14.47
CA HIS A 41 -7.53 9.90 14.08
C HIS A 41 -6.83 11.25 13.98
N GLY A 42 -7.56 12.37 14.21
CA GLY A 42 -6.99 13.72 14.13
C GLY A 42 -6.54 14.11 12.72
N LEU A 43 -7.21 13.57 11.70
CA LEU A 43 -6.91 13.88 10.30
C LEU A 43 -7.58 15.21 9.90
N HIS A 44 -6.96 15.95 8.99
CA HIS A 44 -7.44 17.24 8.50
C HIS A 44 -8.10 17.08 7.13
N GLU A 45 -9.38 17.45 7.01
CA GLU A 45 -10.10 17.43 5.72
C GLU A 45 -9.74 18.63 4.85
N GLU A 46 -9.67 19.82 5.46
CA GLU A 46 -9.43 21.08 4.76
C GLU A 46 -7.97 21.52 4.87
N PHE A 47 -7.53 22.33 3.94
CA PHE A 47 -6.24 23.00 4.01
C PHE A 47 -6.39 24.38 4.68
N PRO A 48 -5.37 24.85 5.44
CA PRO A 48 -5.33 26.23 5.92
C PRO A 48 -5.37 27.24 4.77
N GLY A 49 -5.99 28.41 5.00
CA GLY A 49 -6.14 29.45 3.97
C GLY A 49 -4.81 29.90 3.35
N GLU A 50 -3.72 29.99 4.14
CA GLU A 50 -2.39 30.31 3.62
C GLU A 50 -1.83 29.26 2.64
N VAL A 51 -2.25 27.99 2.79
CA VAL A 51 -1.86 26.89 1.90
C VAL A 51 -2.62 26.97 0.58
N GLU A 52 -3.92 27.27 0.66
CA GLU A 52 -4.76 27.47 -0.54
C GLU A 52 -4.33 28.71 -1.34
N GLU A 53 -3.97 29.80 -0.66
CA GLU A 53 -3.44 31.02 -1.28
C GLU A 53 -2.13 30.71 -2.04
N GLU A 54 -1.16 30.04 -1.38
CA GLU A 54 0.11 29.67 -2.01
C GLU A 54 -0.10 28.71 -3.19
N ALA A 55 -1.01 27.72 -3.05
CA ALA A 55 -1.36 26.81 -4.12
C ALA A 55 -1.97 27.53 -5.34
N GLY A 56 -2.79 28.55 -5.08
CA GLY A 56 -3.41 29.39 -6.13
C GLY A 56 -2.42 30.26 -6.92
N GLU A 57 -1.23 30.53 -6.37
CA GLU A 57 -0.16 31.27 -7.04
C GLU A 57 0.67 30.38 -7.99
N ILE A 58 0.56 29.05 -7.87
CA ILE A 58 1.31 28.10 -8.71
C ILE A 58 0.67 28.05 -10.10
N PRO A 59 1.45 28.21 -11.18
CA PRO A 59 0.94 28.13 -12.54
C PRO A 59 0.33 26.75 -12.84
N SER A 60 -0.80 26.74 -13.57
CA SER A 60 -1.45 25.49 -14.02
C SER A 60 -0.72 24.78 -15.17
N SER A 61 0.30 25.41 -15.76
CA SER A 61 1.13 24.86 -16.84
C SER A 61 2.60 25.16 -16.59
N VAL A 62 3.47 24.34 -17.20
CA VAL A 62 4.93 24.51 -17.08
C VAL A 62 5.35 25.79 -17.80
N LEU A 63 6.00 26.69 -17.05
CA LEU A 63 6.51 27.95 -17.60
C LEU A 63 7.81 27.71 -18.38
N PRO A 64 8.09 28.50 -19.44
CA PRO A 64 9.33 28.37 -20.23
C PRO A 64 10.62 28.44 -19.39
N GLU A 65 10.63 29.25 -18.35
CA GLU A 65 11.79 29.43 -17.47
C GLU A 65 12.09 28.15 -16.66
N ALA A 66 11.07 27.35 -16.37
CA ALA A 66 11.22 26.08 -15.66
C ALA A 66 11.84 24.97 -16.53
N LEU A 67 11.95 25.18 -17.84
CA LEU A 67 12.57 24.23 -18.77
C LEU A 67 14.10 24.38 -18.84
N GLU A 68 14.64 25.50 -18.37
CA GLU A 68 16.08 25.77 -18.45
C GLU A 68 16.88 24.72 -17.64
N GLY A 69 17.89 24.13 -18.29
CA GLY A 69 18.76 23.11 -17.69
C GLY A 69 18.13 21.72 -17.53
N ARG A 70 16.92 21.50 -18.07
CA ARG A 70 16.26 20.19 -18.06
C ARG A 70 16.50 19.44 -19.36
N VAL A 71 16.58 18.11 -19.23
CA VAL A 71 16.63 17.20 -20.37
C VAL A 71 15.24 17.07 -20.98
N ASP A 72 15.14 17.20 -22.30
CA ASP A 72 13.87 17.13 -23.01
C ASP A 72 13.54 15.69 -23.42
N TRP A 73 12.50 15.12 -22.82
CA TRP A 73 11.98 13.77 -23.09
C TRP A 73 10.58 13.81 -23.74
N ARG A 74 10.12 14.97 -24.20
CA ARG A 74 8.75 15.15 -24.70
C ARG A 74 8.46 14.34 -25.96
N GLU A 75 9.46 14.01 -26.75
CA GLU A 75 9.30 13.19 -27.97
C GLU A 75 9.42 11.68 -27.73
N GLU A 76 9.91 11.28 -26.55
CA GLU A 76 10.08 9.87 -26.19
C GLU A 76 8.72 9.22 -25.82
N LEU A 77 8.65 7.88 -25.97
CA LEU A 77 7.47 7.10 -25.59
C LEU A 77 7.43 6.87 -24.08
N VAL A 78 7.14 7.92 -23.33
CA VAL A 78 6.90 7.86 -21.89
C VAL A 78 5.44 7.57 -21.62
N LEU A 79 5.14 6.68 -20.68
CA LEU A 79 3.76 6.30 -20.32
C LEU A 79 3.61 6.12 -18.80
N THR A 80 2.38 6.29 -18.31
CA THR A 80 1.99 5.99 -16.93
C THR A 80 1.09 4.76 -16.88
N ILE A 81 1.13 4.01 -15.76
CA ILE A 81 0.26 2.86 -15.48
C ILE A 81 -0.23 2.97 -14.04
N ASP A 82 -1.52 3.26 -13.87
CA ASP A 82 -2.11 3.63 -12.60
C ASP A 82 -3.49 2.97 -12.41
N PRO A 83 -4.05 2.97 -11.17
CA PRO A 83 -5.45 2.58 -10.94
C PRO A 83 -6.42 3.42 -11.78
N ALA A 84 -7.59 2.85 -12.13
CA ALA A 84 -8.56 3.51 -13.02
C ALA A 84 -9.08 4.85 -12.46
N ASP A 85 -9.20 4.94 -11.14
CA ASP A 85 -9.70 6.09 -10.37
C ASP A 85 -8.62 7.08 -9.93
N ALA A 86 -7.32 6.77 -10.12
CA ALA A 86 -6.22 7.67 -9.79
C ALA A 86 -6.23 8.95 -10.63
N ARG A 87 -5.82 10.06 -10.00
CA ARG A 87 -5.66 11.39 -10.62
C ARG A 87 -4.27 12.00 -10.38
N ASP A 88 -3.55 11.48 -9.40
CA ASP A 88 -2.24 11.92 -8.92
C ASP A 88 -1.13 10.98 -9.46
N PHE A 89 -0.86 11.10 -10.78
CA PHE A 89 0.14 10.25 -11.43
C PHE A 89 1.55 10.70 -11.04
N ASP A 90 2.11 9.99 -10.06
CA ASP A 90 3.44 10.27 -9.50
C ASP A 90 4.58 9.84 -10.42
N ASP A 91 4.41 8.74 -11.18
CA ASP A 91 5.49 8.10 -11.93
C ASP A 91 5.11 7.79 -13.39
N ALA A 92 6.13 7.85 -14.23
CA ALA A 92 6.06 7.45 -15.62
C ALA A 92 7.33 6.70 -16.01
N ILE A 93 7.22 5.78 -16.96
CA ILE A 93 8.30 4.90 -17.36
C ILE A 93 8.63 5.03 -18.84
N TRP A 94 9.90 4.82 -19.16
CA TRP A 94 10.42 4.63 -20.51
C TRP A 94 11.45 3.53 -20.50
N LEU A 95 11.44 2.67 -21.53
CA LEU A 95 12.39 1.57 -21.68
C LEU A 95 12.92 1.51 -23.10
N ARG A 96 14.23 1.28 -23.21
CA ARG A 96 14.90 0.95 -24.47
C ARG A 96 15.78 -0.28 -24.29
N GLU A 97 15.57 -1.28 -25.15
CA GLU A 97 16.46 -2.42 -25.28
C GLU A 97 17.73 -2.04 -26.08
N HIS A 98 18.87 -2.58 -25.74
CA HIS A 98 20.12 -2.48 -26.47
C HIS A 98 20.90 -3.81 -26.42
N GLU A 99 21.95 -3.96 -27.22
CA GLU A 99 22.69 -5.23 -27.38
C GLU A 99 23.17 -5.87 -26.06
N GLN A 100 23.39 -5.09 -25.01
CA GLN A 100 23.92 -5.56 -23.72
C GLN A 100 22.86 -5.64 -22.61
N GLY A 101 21.61 -5.31 -22.88
CA GLY A 101 20.53 -5.31 -21.90
C GLY A 101 19.52 -4.18 -22.11
N TRP A 102 19.22 -3.42 -21.07
CA TRP A 102 18.17 -2.39 -21.09
C TRP A 102 18.62 -1.07 -20.49
N GLU A 103 18.06 0.01 -20.99
CA GLU A 103 18.09 1.33 -20.36
C GLU A 103 16.66 1.69 -19.96
N LEU A 104 16.44 1.84 -18.64
CA LEU A 104 15.17 2.21 -18.03
C LEU A 104 15.26 3.64 -17.54
N ALA A 105 14.29 4.48 -17.89
CA ALA A 105 14.09 5.77 -17.25
C ALA A 105 12.80 5.73 -16.40
N VAL A 106 12.92 6.10 -15.14
CA VAL A 106 11.82 6.27 -14.20
C VAL A 106 11.69 7.77 -13.93
N HIS A 107 10.62 8.38 -14.44
CA HIS A 107 10.30 9.79 -14.30
C HIS A 107 9.34 9.96 -13.14
N ILE A 108 9.73 10.75 -12.15
CA ILE A 108 8.91 11.04 -10.97
C ILE A 108 8.55 12.52 -10.97
N ALA A 109 7.30 12.85 -10.67
CA ALA A 109 6.80 14.21 -10.57
C ALA A 109 7.75 15.09 -9.74
N ASP A 110 8.22 16.22 -10.30
CA ASP A 110 9.17 17.10 -9.61
C ASP A 110 8.46 18.05 -8.63
N VAL A 111 7.79 17.45 -7.63
CA VAL A 111 7.07 18.19 -6.57
C VAL A 111 7.99 19.19 -5.85
N ALA A 112 9.29 18.85 -5.68
CA ALA A 112 10.27 19.72 -5.07
C ALA A 112 10.51 21.03 -5.86
N HIS A 113 10.15 21.08 -7.15
CA HIS A 113 10.15 22.30 -7.93
C HIS A 113 9.10 23.28 -7.45
N TYR A 114 7.92 22.82 -7.09
CA TYR A 114 6.78 23.64 -6.68
C TYR A 114 6.75 23.88 -5.17
N VAL A 115 6.91 22.84 -4.37
CA VAL A 115 6.87 22.89 -2.91
C VAL A 115 8.27 23.21 -2.36
N LYS A 116 8.50 24.47 -1.99
CA LYS A 116 9.80 24.94 -1.49
C LYS A 116 9.91 24.73 0.02
N PRO A 117 11.12 24.43 0.56
CA PRO A 117 11.30 24.28 1.99
C PRO A 117 10.85 25.50 2.80
N GLY A 118 10.06 25.28 3.84
CA GLY A 118 9.62 26.30 4.80
C GLY A 118 8.43 27.14 4.34
N THR A 119 7.86 26.92 3.15
CA THR A 119 6.63 27.58 2.69
C THR A 119 5.40 27.02 3.42
N ALA A 120 4.21 27.58 3.22
CA ALA A 120 2.98 27.07 3.81
C ALA A 120 2.67 25.66 3.29
N LEU A 121 2.81 25.43 1.99
CA LEU A 121 2.68 24.11 1.36
C LEU A 121 3.63 23.07 1.97
N ASP A 122 4.89 23.41 2.20
CA ASP A 122 5.88 22.50 2.78
C ASP A 122 5.57 22.17 4.25
N ARG A 123 5.16 23.18 5.04
CA ARG A 123 4.78 22.96 6.45
C ARG A 123 3.57 22.03 6.56
N GLU A 124 2.54 22.25 5.75
CA GLU A 124 1.33 21.45 5.75
C GLU A 124 1.59 20.03 5.21
N ALA A 125 2.37 19.89 4.12
CA ALA A 125 2.78 18.58 3.61
C ALA A 125 3.58 17.79 4.65
N ARG A 126 4.44 18.43 5.43
CA ARG A 126 5.16 17.82 6.55
C ARG A 126 4.21 17.41 7.67
N GLU A 127 3.26 18.27 8.05
CA GLU A 127 2.29 18.01 9.11
C GLU A 127 1.41 16.80 8.77
N ARG A 128 0.88 16.75 7.56
CA ARG A 128 0.12 15.57 7.07
C ARG A 128 1.01 14.34 6.91
N GLY A 129 2.24 14.50 6.49
CA GLY A 129 3.23 13.45 6.25
C GLY A 129 2.95 12.58 5.04
N ASN A 130 1.69 12.29 4.75
CA ASN A 130 1.21 11.52 3.59
C ASN A 130 -0.26 11.76 3.30
N SER A 131 -0.71 11.42 2.08
CA SER A 131 -2.14 11.32 1.75
C SER A 131 -2.77 10.12 2.45
N THR A 132 -4.05 10.22 2.85
CA THR A 132 -4.82 9.16 3.51
C THR A 132 -5.98 8.74 2.61
N TYR A 133 -6.07 7.45 2.28
CA TYR A 133 -7.05 6.89 1.33
C TYR A 133 -8.18 6.19 2.08
N LEU A 134 -9.20 6.95 2.47
CA LEU A 134 -10.40 6.39 3.11
C LEU A 134 -11.28 5.69 2.06
N VAL A 135 -12.24 4.91 2.52
CA VAL A 135 -13.09 4.10 1.63
C VAL A 135 -13.94 4.95 0.66
N ASP A 136 -14.27 6.19 1.02
CA ASP A 136 -15.14 7.10 0.25
C ASP A 136 -14.44 8.34 -0.30
N ARG A 137 -13.26 8.68 0.21
CA ARG A 137 -12.52 9.88 -0.16
C ARG A 137 -11.03 9.78 0.13
N VAL A 138 -10.26 10.66 -0.53
CA VAL A 138 -8.85 10.85 -0.25
C VAL A 138 -8.66 12.16 0.52
N LEU A 139 -7.87 12.14 1.58
CA LEU A 139 -7.35 13.32 2.25
C LEU A 139 -5.92 13.56 1.73
N PRO A 140 -5.72 14.44 0.75
CA PRO A 140 -4.45 14.55 0.06
C PRO A 140 -3.40 15.28 0.92
N MET A 141 -2.11 14.95 0.71
CA MET A 141 -0.99 15.65 1.33
C MET A 141 -0.81 17.07 0.79
N LEU A 142 -1.13 17.27 -0.47
CA LEU A 142 -1.02 18.56 -1.18
C LEU A 142 -2.38 18.94 -1.78
N PRO A 143 -2.71 20.24 -1.89
CA PRO A 143 -3.93 20.70 -2.55
C PRO A 143 -4.09 20.12 -3.97
N GLU A 144 -5.33 19.93 -4.42
CA GLU A 144 -5.63 19.30 -5.71
C GLU A 144 -5.04 20.04 -6.91
N ALA A 145 -4.86 21.36 -6.82
CA ALA A 145 -4.18 22.15 -7.85
C ALA A 145 -2.76 21.64 -8.13
N LEU A 146 -2.09 21.08 -7.12
CA LEU A 146 -0.79 20.43 -7.26
C LEU A 146 -0.93 18.94 -7.52
N SER A 147 -1.62 18.20 -6.62
CA SER A 147 -1.65 16.74 -6.65
C SER A 147 -2.32 16.16 -7.89
N ASN A 148 -3.46 16.71 -8.31
CA ASN A 148 -4.20 16.29 -9.51
C ASN A 148 -3.90 17.19 -10.72
N GLY A 149 -3.25 18.35 -10.47
CA GLY A 149 -2.94 19.40 -11.46
C GLY A 149 -1.51 19.33 -11.98
N ILE A 150 -0.72 20.37 -11.65
CA ILE A 150 0.59 20.60 -12.28
C ILE A 150 1.64 19.52 -11.97
N CYS A 151 1.54 18.82 -10.83
CA CYS A 151 2.45 17.74 -10.48
C CYS A 151 2.08 16.41 -11.15
N SER A 152 0.78 16.14 -11.35
CA SER A 152 0.32 14.89 -11.95
C SER A 152 0.81 14.73 -13.40
N LEU A 153 1.42 13.58 -13.72
CA LEU A 153 2.00 13.29 -15.05
C LEU A 153 0.94 12.93 -16.08
N VAL A 154 -0.09 13.77 -16.20
CA VAL A 154 -1.22 13.56 -17.12
C VAL A 154 -0.75 13.49 -18.59
N PRO A 155 -1.39 12.66 -19.43
CA PRO A 155 -0.99 12.51 -20.84
C PRO A 155 -1.23 13.78 -21.65
N GLY A 156 -0.33 14.04 -22.60
CA GLY A 156 -0.43 15.16 -23.56
C GLY A 156 0.02 16.51 -23.01
N GLU A 157 0.32 16.64 -21.73
CA GLU A 157 0.74 17.86 -21.06
C GLU A 157 2.24 17.84 -20.75
N ASP A 158 2.90 19.02 -20.83
CA ASP A 158 4.27 19.15 -20.36
C ASP A 158 4.31 19.06 -18.84
N ARG A 159 5.19 18.20 -18.28
CA ARG A 159 5.36 17.98 -16.84
C ARG A 159 6.83 17.93 -16.48
N LEU A 160 7.15 18.54 -15.35
CA LEU A 160 8.51 18.52 -14.80
C LEU A 160 8.72 17.25 -14.00
N THR A 161 9.85 16.58 -14.24
CA THR A 161 10.20 15.35 -13.53
C THR A 161 11.62 15.36 -12.99
N CYS A 162 11.83 14.58 -11.94
CA CYS A 162 13.12 14.10 -11.51
C CYS A 162 13.29 12.66 -12.03
N CYS A 163 14.23 12.44 -12.92
CA CYS A 163 14.39 11.19 -13.65
C CYS A 163 15.57 10.38 -13.10
N VAL A 164 15.35 9.09 -12.92
CA VAL A 164 16.39 8.09 -12.62
C VAL A 164 16.56 7.21 -13.86
N VAL A 165 17.71 7.33 -14.51
CA VAL A 165 18.04 6.51 -15.68
C VAL A 165 19.01 5.41 -15.27
N ILE A 166 18.61 4.16 -15.49
CA ILE A 166 19.33 2.97 -15.04
C ILE A 166 19.67 2.08 -16.25
N ARG A 167 20.94 1.75 -16.40
CA ARG A 167 21.37 0.71 -17.35
C ARG A 167 21.50 -0.64 -16.68
N PHE A 168 20.83 -1.63 -17.24
CA PHE A 168 20.92 -3.01 -16.81
C PHE A 168 21.65 -3.86 -17.85
N ASP A 169 22.38 -4.88 -17.40
CA ASP A 169 22.89 -5.91 -18.30
C ASP A 169 21.80 -6.95 -18.63
N GLY A 170 22.06 -7.85 -19.58
CA GLY A 170 21.13 -8.90 -20.01
C GLY A 170 20.70 -9.89 -18.91
N LYS A 171 21.25 -9.76 -17.69
CA LYS A 171 20.87 -10.53 -16.49
C LYS A 171 20.11 -9.68 -15.47
N GLY A 172 19.70 -8.46 -15.83
CA GLY A 172 19.02 -7.54 -14.93
C GLY A 172 19.90 -7.00 -13.79
N LYS A 173 21.23 -6.96 -13.96
CA LYS A 173 22.12 -6.34 -12.98
C LYS A 173 22.32 -4.87 -13.34
N MET A 174 22.02 -3.97 -12.39
CA MET A 174 22.28 -2.54 -12.51
C MET A 174 23.78 -2.28 -12.71
N LYS A 175 24.14 -1.52 -13.77
CA LYS A 175 25.50 -1.18 -14.15
C LYS A 175 25.83 0.29 -13.98
N GLN A 176 24.93 1.15 -14.41
CA GLN A 176 25.10 2.59 -14.37
C GLN A 176 23.80 3.25 -13.98
N VAL A 177 23.89 4.32 -13.22
CA VAL A 177 22.76 5.17 -12.84
C VAL A 177 23.16 6.62 -13.08
N ARG A 178 22.25 7.41 -13.64
CA ARG A 178 22.33 8.87 -13.70
C ARG A 178 21.02 9.48 -13.25
N PHE A 179 21.10 10.70 -12.77
CA PHE A 179 19.96 11.46 -12.25
C PHE A 179 19.89 12.78 -12.98
N GLU A 180 18.70 13.15 -13.43
CA GLU A 180 18.52 14.38 -14.19
C GLU A 180 17.16 15.04 -13.89
N LYS A 181 17.12 16.36 -13.97
CA LYS A 181 15.85 17.08 -14.09
C LYS A 181 15.41 16.99 -15.54
N ALA A 182 14.16 16.66 -15.78
CA ALA A 182 13.64 16.46 -17.12
C ALA A 182 12.30 17.17 -17.30
N VAL A 183 11.90 17.33 -18.56
CA VAL A 183 10.54 17.63 -18.98
C VAL A 183 10.05 16.47 -19.84
N ILE A 184 8.87 15.98 -19.54
CA ILE A 184 8.19 14.94 -20.29
C ILE A 184 6.85 15.44 -20.84
N ARG A 185 6.34 14.74 -21.84
CA ARG A 185 4.94 14.76 -22.25
C ARG A 185 4.50 13.31 -22.38
N SER A 186 3.88 12.79 -21.31
CA SER A 186 3.40 11.41 -21.30
C SER A 186 2.52 11.18 -22.52
N LYS A 187 2.81 10.12 -23.28
CA LYS A 187 2.05 9.82 -24.50
C LYS A 187 0.76 9.09 -24.20
N PHE A 188 0.75 8.25 -23.15
CA PHE A 188 -0.39 7.42 -22.78
C PHE A 188 -0.48 7.23 -21.27
N ARG A 189 -1.70 7.24 -20.79
CA ARG A 189 -2.07 6.73 -19.47
C ARG A 189 -2.80 5.41 -19.67
N LEU A 190 -2.29 4.34 -19.05
CA LEU A 190 -2.92 3.02 -19.01
C LEU A 190 -3.45 2.74 -17.61
N THR A 191 -4.52 1.96 -17.50
CA THR A 191 -4.86 1.33 -16.24
C THR A 191 -4.08 0.02 -16.07
N TYR A 192 -3.99 -0.50 -14.85
CA TYR A 192 -3.36 -1.80 -14.61
C TYR A 192 -4.06 -2.92 -15.39
N GLU A 193 -5.39 -2.85 -15.53
CA GLU A 193 -6.18 -3.81 -16.28
C GLU A 193 -5.88 -3.71 -17.78
N GLU A 194 -5.80 -2.49 -18.33
CA GLU A 194 -5.45 -2.29 -19.75
C GLU A 194 -4.03 -2.80 -20.05
N ALA A 195 -3.08 -2.51 -19.15
CA ALA A 195 -1.71 -3.00 -19.29
C ALA A 195 -1.65 -4.52 -19.19
N GLN A 196 -2.42 -5.13 -18.28
CA GLN A 196 -2.51 -6.59 -18.15
C GLN A 196 -3.09 -7.24 -19.40
N ASP A 197 -4.19 -6.71 -19.92
CA ASP A 197 -4.81 -7.22 -21.17
C ASP A 197 -3.84 -7.15 -22.35
N MET A 198 -2.99 -6.11 -22.44
CA MET A 198 -1.96 -5.98 -23.47
C MET A 198 -0.81 -6.99 -23.29
N LEU A 199 -0.42 -7.26 -22.04
CA LEU A 199 0.61 -8.29 -21.72
C LEU A 199 0.12 -9.68 -22.10
N GLU A 200 -1.13 -9.99 -21.84
CA GLU A 200 -1.77 -11.28 -22.14
C GLU A 200 -2.18 -11.42 -23.62
N GLY A 201 -2.13 -10.34 -24.41
CA GLY A 201 -2.56 -10.34 -25.82
C GLY A 201 -4.07 -10.42 -26.02
N LYS A 202 -4.87 -10.10 -25.00
CA LYS A 202 -6.34 -10.07 -25.07
C LYS A 202 -6.86 -8.82 -25.78
N ARG A 203 -6.11 -7.73 -25.72
CA ARG A 203 -6.40 -6.49 -26.42
C ARG A 203 -5.48 -6.37 -27.63
N ASP A 204 -5.98 -6.70 -28.80
CA ASP A 204 -5.37 -6.30 -30.05
C ASP A 204 -5.53 -4.79 -30.18
N VAL A 205 -4.41 -4.12 -30.37
CA VAL A 205 -4.37 -2.66 -30.47
C VAL A 205 -4.72 -2.30 -31.90
N ASP A 206 -6.00 -2.29 -32.23
CA ASP A 206 -6.53 -1.84 -33.53
C ASP A 206 -6.31 -0.33 -33.77
N ASP A 207 -5.86 0.40 -32.75
CA ASP A 207 -5.51 1.81 -32.83
C ASP A 207 -4.05 1.98 -33.29
N PRO A 208 -3.79 2.47 -34.50
CA PRO A 208 -2.44 2.70 -35.02
C PRO A 208 -1.60 3.63 -34.13
N SER A 209 -2.23 4.51 -33.33
CA SER A 209 -1.53 5.39 -32.38
C SER A 209 -0.96 4.63 -31.18
N ARG A 210 -1.52 3.46 -30.86
CA ARG A 210 -1.08 2.56 -29.78
C ARG A 210 -0.16 1.42 -30.27
N CYS A 211 0.11 1.37 -31.58
CA CYS A 211 1.03 0.40 -32.18
C CYS A 211 2.44 0.61 -31.60
N GLY A 212 2.94 -0.34 -30.86
CA GLY A 212 4.24 -0.25 -30.14
C GLY A 212 4.13 -0.28 -28.62
N ILE A 213 3.01 0.17 -28.03
CA ILE A 213 2.85 0.14 -26.55
C ILE A 213 2.90 -1.31 -26.05
N ALA A 214 2.13 -2.22 -26.66
CA ALA A 214 2.11 -3.62 -26.26
C ALA A 214 3.48 -4.29 -26.38
N SER A 215 4.28 -3.94 -27.41
CA SER A 215 5.67 -4.44 -27.53
C SER A 215 6.56 -3.85 -26.45
N THR A 216 6.44 -2.55 -26.17
CA THR A 216 7.19 -1.89 -25.08
C THR A 216 6.82 -2.49 -23.72
N LEU A 217 5.54 -2.72 -23.44
CA LEU A 217 5.11 -3.37 -22.19
C LEU A 217 5.68 -4.78 -22.04
N ARG A 218 5.72 -5.58 -23.12
CA ARG A 218 6.33 -6.92 -23.08
C ARG A 218 7.83 -6.85 -22.78
N GLU A 219 8.56 -5.87 -23.33
CA GLU A 219 9.98 -5.66 -22.99
C GLU A 219 10.13 -5.18 -21.54
N CYS A 220 9.26 -4.27 -21.07
CA CYS A 220 9.23 -3.86 -19.66
C CYS A 220 9.01 -5.07 -18.75
N TRP A 221 8.06 -5.95 -19.09
CA TRP A 221 7.79 -7.16 -18.31
C TRP A 221 8.99 -8.14 -18.31
N LYS A 222 9.70 -8.31 -19.44
CA LYS A 222 10.91 -9.13 -19.48
C LYS A 222 11.95 -8.64 -18.45
N LEU A 223 12.22 -7.33 -18.43
CA LEU A 223 13.15 -6.76 -17.46
C LEU A 223 12.62 -6.90 -16.03
N ALA A 224 11.36 -6.52 -15.77
CA ALA A 224 10.74 -6.60 -14.45
C ALA A 224 10.78 -8.02 -13.88
N LYS A 225 10.49 -9.03 -14.70
CA LYS A 225 10.58 -10.45 -14.33
C LYS A 225 11.98 -10.85 -13.90
N LEU A 226 13.02 -10.37 -14.60
CA LEU A 226 14.42 -10.62 -14.22
C LEU A 226 14.76 -9.94 -12.89
N LEU A 227 14.32 -8.69 -12.68
CA LEU A 227 14.54 -7.96 -11.44
C LEU A 227 13.86 -8.67 -10.26
N ARG A 228 12.60 -9.09 -10.43
CA ARG A 228 11.83 -9.85 -9.44
C ARG A 228 12.50 -11.17 -9.08
N GLN A 229 12.92 -11.95 -10.07
CA GLN A 229 13.64 -13.20 -9.84
C GLN A 229 14.92 -12.98 -9.03
N ARG A 230 15.71 -11.95 -9.38
CA ARG A 230 16.92 -11.60 -8.63
C ARG A 230 16.63 -11.22 -7.19
N ARG A 231 15.58 -10.42 -6.96
CA ARG A 231 15.14 -10.00 -5.62
C ARG A 231 14.80 -11.22 -4.75
N PHE A 232 14.06 -12.18 -5.27
CA PHE A 232 13.76 -13.42 -4.54
C PHE A 232 14.98 -14.31 -4.30
N VAL A 233 15.90 -14.41 -5.26
CA VAL A 233 17.18 -15.11 -5.05
C VAL A 233 17.98 -14.46 -3.93
N GLN A 234 17.89 -13.15 -3.76
CA GLN A 234 18.54 -12.40 -2.68
C GLN A 234 17.83 -12.54 -1.32
N GLY A 235 16.65 -13.16 -1.27
CA GLY A 235 15.94 -13.45 -0.03
C GLY A 235 14.76 -12.53 0.27
N ALA A 236 14.21 -11.81 -0.72
CA ALA A 236 12.96 -11.09 -0.54
C ALA A 236 11.81 -12.04 -0.20
N LEU A 237 10.88 -11.57 0.63
CA LEU A 237 9.70 -12.34 1.04
C LEU A 237 8.53 -12.04 0.11
N ASP A 238 7.82 -13.09 -0.32
CA ASP A 238 6.62 -12.99 -1.15
C ASP A 238 5.38 -12.92 -0.25
N LEU A 239 5.01 -11.69 0.10
CA LEU A 239 3.90 -11.39 1.00
C LEU A 239 2.76 -10.65 0.26
N ASP A 240 2.53 -11.03 -0.99
CA ASP A 240 1.44 -10.46 -1.77
C ASP A 240 0.09 -10.94 -1.17
N PHE A 241 -0.75 -9.98 -0.77
CA PHE A 241 -2.10 -10.20 -0.31
C PHE A 241 -3.07 -9.64 -1.36
N PRO A 242 -4.18 -10.33 -1.64
CA PRO A 242 -5.25 -9.73 -2.42
C PRO A 242 -5.85 -8.56 -1.65
N GLU A 243 -6.15 -7.48 -2.32
CA GLU A 243 -6.84 -6.34 -1.75
C GLU A 243 -8.35 -6.49 -1.98
N ILE A 244 -9.14 -6.33 -0.93
CA ILE A 244 -10.59 -6.34 -1.01
C ILE A 244 -11.08 -4.91 -0.84
N ARG A 245 -11.68 -4.36 -1.90
CA ARG A 245 -12.27 -3.02 -1.87
C ARG A 245 -13.78 -3.10 -1.76
N VAL A 246 -14.34 -2.31 -0.86
CA VAL A 246 -15.78 -2.13 -0.75
C VAL A 246 -16.23 -1.14 -1.81
N GLU A 247 -17.23 -1.50 -2.59
CA GLU A 247 -17.86 -0.63 -3.56
C GLU A 247 -19.02 0.12 -2.90
N LEU A 248 -19.03 1.44 -3.06
CA LEU A 248 -20.07 2.30 -2.51
C LEU A 248 -21.01 2.74 -3.64
N ASP A 249 -22.30 2.90 -3.30
CA ASP A 249 -23.26 3.54 -4.19
C ASP A 249 -23.12 5.07 -4.16
N GLU A 250 -23.92 5.77 -4.97
CA GLU A 250 -23.93 7.24 -5.04
C GLU A 250 -24.27 7.93 -3.72
N SER A 251 -24.88 7.21 -2.78
CA SER A 251 -25.21 7.72 -1.44
C SER A 251 -24.10 7.46 -0.41
N GLY A 252 -23.02 6.77 -0.78
CA GLY A 252 -21.93 6.38 0.12
C GLY A 252 -22.23 5.14 0.96
N ARG A 253 -23.25 4.34 0.60
CA ARG A 253 -23.56 3.06 1.25
C ARG A 253 -22.85 1.91 0.52
N PRO A 254 -22.49 0.86 1.24
CA PRO A 254 -21.82 -0.28 0.62
C PRO A 254 -22.81 -1.04 -0.29
N ALA A 255 -22.47 -1.14 -1.57
CA ALA A 255 -23.21 -1.85 -2.61
C ALA A 255 -22.66 -3.25 -2.91
N GLY A 256 -21.36 -3.47 -2.64
CA GLY A 256 -20.68 -4.72 -2.93
C GLY A 256 -19.22 -4.67 -2.54
N TYR A 257 -18.47 -5.63 -3.07
CA TYR A 257 -17.01 -5.65 -2.92
C TYR A 257 -16.36 -6.10 -4.22
N ARG A 258 -15.12 -5.68 -4.43
CA ARG A 258 -14.27 -6.14 -5.52
C ARG A 258 -12.94 -6.65 -4.95
N ARG A 259 -12.49 -7.77 -5.48
CA ARG A 259 -11.15 -8.28 -5.22
C ARG A 259 -10.20 -7.73 -6.28
N GLU A 260 -9.15 -7.08 -5.86
CA GLU A 260 -8.08 -6.63 -6.74
C GLU A 260 -6.93 -7.64 -6.70
N ASP A 261 -6.64 -8.23 -7.85
CA ASP A 261 -5.55 -9.19 -7.99
C ASP A 261 -4.25 -8.45 -8.33
N TYR A 262 -3.20 -8.81 -7.62
CA TYR A 262 -1.85 -8.32 -7.87
C TYR A 262 -1.21 -9.09 -9.03
N ASN A 263 -1.40 -8.59 -10.25
CA ASN A 263 -1.00 -9.23 -11.49
C ASN A 263 0.35 -8.74 -12.04
N GLU A 264 0.72 -9.16 -13.27
CA GLU A 264 2.01 -8.86 -13.89
C GLU A 264 2.21 -7.35 -14.16
N SER A 265 1.14 -6.61 -14.46
CA SER A 265 1.21 -5.16 -14.67
C SER A 265 1.58 -4.40 -13.40
N HIS A 266 1.05 -4.81 -12.24
CA HIS A 266 1.42 -4.28 -10.93
C HIS A 266 2.88 -4.62 -10.58
N GLN A 267 3.27 -5.88 -10.79
CA GLN A 267 4.62 -6.35 -10.52
C GLN A 267 5.67 -5.62 -11.38
N LEU A 268 5.31 -5.27 -12.63
CA LEU A 268 6.17 -4.50 -13.52
C LEU A 268 6.51 -3.14 -12.93
N ILE A 269 5.49 -2.38 -12.54
CA ILE A 269 5.66 -1.04 -11.95
C ILE A 269 6.39 -1.15 -10.61
N GLU A 270 5.99 -2.09 -9.74
CA GLU A 270 6.70 -2.34 -8.46
C GLU A 270 8.20 -2.50 -8.66
N GLU A 271 8.64 -3.40 -9.55
CA GLU A 271 10.07 -3.67 -9.73
C GLU A 271 10.85 -2.46 -10.26
N PHE A 272 10.23 -1.64 -11.11
CA PHE A 272 10.85 -0.42 -11.62
C PHE A 272 10.95 0.65 -10.53
N MET A 273 9.92 0.81 -9.73
CA MET A 273 9.92 1.72 -8.58
C MET A 273 10.92 1.26 -7.51
N LEU A 274 11.00 -0.04 -7.22
CA LEU A 274 11.99 -0.61 -6.31
C LEU A 274 13.43 -0.36 -6.80
N ALA A 275 13.68 -0.46 -8.11
CA ALA A 275 15.00 -0.19 -8.69
C ALA A 275 15.39 1.29 -8.57
N ALA A 276 14.44 2.23 -8.84
CA ALA A 276 14.67 3.66 -8.68
C ALA A 276 14.92 4.02 -7.20
N ASN A 277 14.09 3.53 -6.29
CA ASN A 277 14.22 3.75 -4.85
C ASN A 277 15.57 3.26 -4.31
N GLU A 278 16.02 2.06 -4.71
CA GLU A 278 17.35 1.53 -4.34
C GLU A 278 18.49 2.39 -4.91
N ALA A 279 18.38 2.81 -6.17
CA ALA A 279 19.40 3.63 -6.83
C ALA A 279 19.59 4.98 -6.13
N VAL A 280 18.51 5.66 -5.81
CA VAL A 280 18.51 6.95 -5.09
C VAL A 280 19.06 6.78 -3.66
N ALA A 281 18.57 5.79 -2.91
CA ALA A 281 19.04 5.52 -1.55
C ALA A 281 20.56 5.32 -1.51
N ARG A 282 21.09 4.49 -2.44
CA ARG A 282 22.52 4.22 -2.57
C ARG A 282 23.33 5.48 -2.95
N ALA A 283 22.82 6.29 -3.86
CA ALA A 283 23.49 7.52 -4.29
C ALA A 283 23.60 8.54 -3.16
N VAL A 284 22.52 8.84 -2.47
CA VAL A 284 22.47 9.79 -1.35
C VAL A 284 23.36 9.32 -0.20
N LYS A 285 23.31 8.02 0.16
CA LYS A 285 24.17 7.41 1.17
C LYS A 285 25.66 7.53 0.81
N ASN A 286 26.04 7.11 -0.42
CA ASN A 286 27.44 7.11 -0.85
C ASN A 286 28.02 8.53 -0.95
N ALA A 287 27.18 9.54 -1.18
CA ALA A 287 27.58 10.94 -1.18
C ALA A 287 27.65 11.53 0.24
N GLY A 288 27.33 10.75 1.29
CA GLY A 288 27.34 11.22 2.69
C GLY A 288 26.31 12.32 2.95
N ARG A 289 25.20 12.34 2.23
CA ARG A 289 24.19 13.39 2.35
C ARG A 289 23.08 12.99 3.30
N PRO A 290 22.50 13.96 4.04
CA PRO A 290 21.29 13.71 4.82
C PRO A 290 20.15 13.22 3.93
N GLY A 291 19.37 12.25 4.44
CA GLY A 291 18.22 11.69 3.74
C GLY A 291 17.33 10.92 4.70
N ILE A 292 16.19 10.45 4.19
CA ILE A 292 15.23 9.63 4.92
C ILE A 292 15.10 8.28 4.23
N TYR A 293 15.41 7.21 4.98
CA TYR A 293 15.42 5.85 4.46
C TYR A 293 14.22 5.07 4.97
N ARG A 294 13.76 4.11 4.17
CA ARG A 294 12.72 3.17 4.57
C ARG A 294 13.38 1.93 5.16
N MET A 295 13.31 1.81 6.46
CA MET A 295 13.91 0.72 7.21
C MET A 295 12.88 -0.35 7.55
N HIS A 296 13.28 -1.60 7.48
CA HIS A 296 12.54 -2.74 8.00
C HIS A 296 13.51 -3.68 8.72
N GLU A 297 13.42 -3.70 10.04
CA GLU A 297 14.29 -4.50 10.88
C GLU A 297 14.03 -6.00 10.72
N GLU A 298 15.01 -6.80 11.14
CA GLU A 298 14.85 -8.24 11.27
C GLU A 298 13.81 -8.58 12.34
N PRO A 299 13.04 -9.67 12.15
CA PRO A 299 12.06 -10.12 13.14
C PRO A 299 12.75 -10.62 14.41
N ASP A 300 12.04 -10.53 15.53
CA ASP A 300 12.51 -11.08 16.81
C ASP A 300 12.41 -12.61 16.78
N HIS A 301 13.39 -13.29 17.39
CA HIS A 301 13.46 -14.75 17.43
C HIS A 301 12.22 -15.39 18.09
N ASP A 302 11.71 -14.79 19.16
CA ASP A 302 10.52 -15.28 19.86
C ASP A 302 9.28 -15.24 18.94
N LYS A 303 9.15 -14.20 18.12
CA LYS A 303 8.07 -14.07 17.15
C LYS A 303 8.19 -15.08 16.00
N LEU A 304 9.40 -15.35 15.55
CA LEU A 304 9.64 -16.42 14.57
C LEU A 304 9.33 -17.80 15.15
N PHE A 305 9.61 -18.02 16.45
CA PHE A 305 9.23 -19.26 17.12
C PHE A 305 7.70 -19.42 17.20
N GLU A 306 6.97 -18.37 17.61
CA GLU A 306 5.49 -18.37 17.60
C GLU A 306 4.94 -18.69 16.21
N PHE A 307 5.54 -18.12 15.15
CA PHE A 307 5.16 -18.39 13.78
C PHE A 307 5.48 -19.84 13.35
N ALA A 308 6.62 -20.39 13.79
CA ALA A 308 6.96 -21.79 13.53
C ALA A 308 5.93 -22.75 14.14
N GLU A 309 5.44 -22.48 15.36
CA GLU A 309 4.38 -23.27 15.99
C GLU A 309 3.07 -23.18 15.21
N LEU A 310 2.70 -22.01 14.73
CA LEU A 310 1.54 -21.84 13.85
C LEU A 310 1.66 -22.68 12.57
N ALA A 311 2.81 -22.62 11.89
CA ALA A 311 3.05 -23.39 10.66
C ALA A 311 2.96 -24.91 10.92
N ARG A 312 3.52 -25.40 12.05
CA ARG A 312 3.41 -26.82 12.44
C ARG A 312 1.98 -27.24 12.74
N ALA A 313 1.17 -26.36 13.36
CA ALA A 313 -0.24 -26.62 13.62
C ALA A 313 -1.04 -26.81 12.33
N HIS A 314 -0.61 -26.19 11.23
CA HIS A 314 -1.15 -26.39 9.89
C HIS A 314 -0.46 -27.53 9.10
N GLY A 315 0.42 -28.31 9.73
CA GLY A 315 1.05 -29.49 9.13
C GLY A 315 2.32 -29.23 8.32
N TYR A 316 2.89 -28.00 8.40
CA TYR A 316 4.14 -27.66 7.72
C TYR A 316 5.35 -27.85 8.60
N GLU A 317 6.50 -28.15 7.98
CA GLU A 317 7.80 -28.21 8.64
C GLU A 317 8.63 -26.96 8.30
N PRO A 318 8.55 -25.88 9.12
CA PRO A 318 9.08 -24.57 8.73
C PRO A 318 10.61 -24.51 8.70
N GLY A 319 11.33 -25.49 9.30
CA GLY A 319 12.77 -25.46 9.41
C GLY A 319 13.28 -24.33 10.31
N ASP A 320 14.49 -23.83 10.04
CA ASP A 320 15.08 -22.70 10.75
C ASP A 320 14.67 -21.37 10.10
N LEU A 321 13.68 -20.70 10.69
CA LEU A 321 13.10 -19.45 10.16
C LEU A 321 14.01 -18.21 10.31
N VAL A 322 15.15 -18.30 10.98
CA VAL A 322 16.19 -17.27 10.92
C VAL A 322 16.78 -17.18 9.50
N ASN A 323 16.83 -18.32 8.81
CA ASN A 323 17.22 -18.37 7.41
C ASN A 323 16.04 -18.07 6.49
N LYS A 324 16.06 -16.92 5.83
CA LYS A 324 15.01 -16.48 4.88
C LYS A 324 14.64 -17.53 3.82
N LYS A 325 15.57 -18.41 3.43
CA LYS A 325 15.28 -19.47 2.45
C LYS A 325 14.25 -20.47 2.96
N HIS A 326 14.23 -20.75 4.27
CA HIS A 326 13.21 -21.61 4.85
C HIS A 326 11.85 -20.91 4.89
N ILE A 327 11.81 -19.60 5.21
CA ILE A 327 10.58 -18.80 5.09
C ILE A 327 10.07 -18.83 3.64
N GLN A 328 10.95 -18.60 2.66
CA GLN A 328 10.58 -18.66 1.25
C GLN A 328 10.09 -20.05 0.81
N SER A 329 10.67 -21.13 1.36
CA SER A 329 10.20 -22.51 1.09
C SER A 329 8.79 -22.71 1.63
N LEU A 330 8.56 -22.35 2.88
CA LEU A 330 7.26 -22.44 3.52
C LEU A 330 6.17 -21.66 2.74
N LEU A 331 6.47 -20.41 2.34
CA LEU A 331 5.55 -19.59 1.54
C LEU A 331 5.24 -20.22 0.16
N ARG A 332 6.19 -20.93 -0.44
CA ARG A 332 5.96 -21.66 -1.71
C ARG A 332 5.13 -22.93 -1.49
N GLU A 333 5.34 -23.64 -0.39
CA GLU A 333 4.62 -24.86 -0.05
C GLU A 333 3.15 -24.59 0.24
N CYS A 334 2.83 -23.49 0.95
CA CYS A 334 1.44 -23.13 1.27
C CYS A 334 0.71 -22.41 0.13
N ARG A 335 1.39 -22.04 -0.96
CA ARG A 335 0.77 -21.29 -2.07
C ARG A 335 -0.37 -22.09 -2.71
N GLY A 336 -1.55 -21.45 -2.84
CA GLY A 336 -2.77 -22.06 -3.38
C GLY A 336 -3.48 -23.01 -2.43
N GLN A 337 -2.97 -23.18 -1.20
CA GLN A 337 -3.66 -23.96 -0.18
C GLN A 337 -4.65 -23.07 0.60
N PRO A 338 -5.73 -23.63 1.15
CA PRO A 338 -6.74 -22.84 1.89
C PRO A 338 -6.17 -22.02 3.04
N GLU A 339 -5.12 -22.50 3.70
CA GLU A 339 -4.45 -21.85 4.82
C GLU A 339 -3.36 -20.85 4.42
N GLU A 340 -3.10 -20.64 3.14
CA GLU A 340 -2.06 -19.72 2.65
C GLU A 340 -2.17 -18.33 3.30
N HIS A 341 -3.39 -17.77 3.34
CA HIS A 341 -3.62 -16.47 3.94
C HIS A 341 -3.29 -16.46 5.44
N ALA A 342 -3.70 -17.50 6.19
CA ALA A 342 -3.42 -17.62 7.62
C ALA A 342 -1.90 -17.68 7.90
N ILE A 343 -1.16 -18.45 7.09
CA ILE A 343 0.30 -18.57 7.18
C ILE A 343 0.97 -17.23 6.86
N LYS A 344 0.59 -16.54 5.77
CA LYS A 344 1.13 -15.22 5.40
C LYS A 344 0.87 -14.17 6.49
N VAL A 345 -0.34 -14.12 7.05
CA VAL A 345 -0.70 -13.23 8.17
C VAL A 345 0.09 -13.57 9.43
N GLY A 346 0.30 -14.86 9.72
CA GLY A 346 1.14 -15.31 10.83
C GLY A 346 2.58 -14.81 10.70
N LEU A 347 3.16 -14.95 9.50
CA LEU A 347 4.48 -14.41 9.20
C LEU A 347 4.50 -12.88 9.34
N LEU A 348 3.52 -12.18 8.75
CA LEU A 348 3.45 -10.71 8.84
C LEU A 348 3.42 -10.21 10.28
N LYS A 349 2.71 -10.91 11.18
CA LYS A 349 2.67 -10.61 12.62
C LYS A 349 3.99 -10.86 13.33
N SER A 350 4.84 -11.74 12.80
CA SER A 350 6.18 -12.00 13.35
C SER A 350 7.21 -10.96 12.88
N LEU A 351 6.93 -10.25 11.79
CA LEU A 351 7.78 -9.19 11.27
C LEU A 351 7.58 -7.88 12.06
N LYS A 352 8.64 -7.09 12.16
CA LYS A 352 8.55 -5.71 12.63
C LYS A 352 7.88 -4.84 11.57
N ARG A 353 7.30 -3.71 11.98
CA ARG A 353 6.77 -2.72 11.02
C ARG A 353 7.92 -1.94 10.41
N ALA A 354 7.84 -1.68 9.11
CA ALA A 354 8.74 -0.76 8.45
C ALA A 354 8.50 0.67 8.98
N SER A 355 9.55 1.48 9.07
CA SER A 355 9.50 2.87 9.52
C SER A 355 10.49 3.73 8.73
N TYR A 356 10.36 5.04 8.84
CA TYR A 356 11.34 5.97 8.29
C TYR A 356 12.44 6.23 9.32
N ARG A 357 13.69 6.34 8.84
CA ARG A 357 14.87 6.67 9.64
C ARG A 357 15.85 7.51 8.80
N GLU A 358 16.67 8.29 9.49
CA GLU A 358 17.75 9.06 8.87
C GLU A 358 19.00 8.21 8.58
N GLU A 359 19.04 6.97 9.08
CA GLU A 359 20.13 6.01 8.86
C GLU A 359 19.69 4.88 7.92
N PRO A 360 20.53 4.50 6.93
CA PRO A 360 20.23 3.42 5.99
C PRO A 360 20.53 2.04 6.59
N LEU A 361 19.63 1.51 7.42
CA LEU A 361 19.79 0.22 8.12
C LEU A 361 19.27 -0.99 7.31
N GLY A 362 18.77 -0.76 6.08
CA GLY A 362 18.28 -1.80 5.19
C GLY A 362 16.80 -2.15 5.38
N HIS A 363 16.29 -2.97 4.47
CA HIS A 363 14.88 -3.39 4.45
C HIS A 363 14.77 -4.92 4.39
N TYR A 364 14.50 -5.55 5.54
CA TYR A 364 14.48 -7.02 5.68
C TYR A 364 13.55 -7.70 4.67
N GLY A 365 12.27 -7.31 4.60
CA GLY A 365 11.28 -7.95 3.72
C GLY A 365 11.65 -7.88 2.24
N LEU A 366 12.21 -6.75 1.77
CA LEU A 366 12.66 -6.56 0.38
C LEU A 366 14.06 -7.09 0.11
N SER A 367 14.78 -7.49 1.15
CA SER A 367 16.20 -7.91 1.07
C SER A 367 17.10 -6.85 0.41
N LYS A 368 16.88 -5.57 0.75
CA LYS A 368 17.63 -4.42 0.27
C LYS A 368 18.51 -3.86 1.38
N THR A 369 19.79 -3.58 1.07
CA THR A 369 20.72 -2.93 2.01
C THR A 369 20.55 -1.43 2.05
N ASP A 370 20.17 -0.82 0.94
CA ASP A 370 19.93 0.60 0.79
C ASP A 370 18.52 0.76 0.17
N TYR A 371 17.62 1.40 0.91
CA TYR A 371 16.26 1.58 0.41
C TYR A 371 15.63 2.85 0.98
N CYS A 372 15.00 3.62 0.12
CA CYS A 372 14.20 4.78 0.49
C CYS A 372 12.89 4.78 -0.31
N HIS A 373 11.99 5.66 0.05
CA HIS A 373 10.88 6.04 -0.81
C HIS A 373 11.29 7.32 -1.58
N PHE A 374 11.09 7.30 -2.90
CA PHE A 374 11.42 8.40 -3.80
C PHE A 374 10.36 8.59 -4.88
N THR A 375 9.58 7.55 -5.16
CA THR A 375 8.76 7.44 -6.38
C THR A 375 7.34 7.99 -6.25
N SER A 376 6.95 8.56 -5.08
CA SER A 376 5.60 9.11 -4.90
C SER A 376 5.60 10.41 -4.06
N PRO A 377 6.25 11.50 -4.53
CA PRO A 377 6.37 12.76 -3.77
C PRO A 377 5.06 13.56 -3.70
N ILE A 378 4.04 13.28 -4.52
CA ILE A 378 2.72 13.91 -4.43
C ILE A 378 2.02 13.51 -3.14
N ARG A 379 2.22 12.26 -2.71
CA ARG A 379 1.49 11.66 -1.60
C ARG A 379 2.34 11.20 -0.41
N ARG A 380 3.68 11.36 -0.45
CA ARG A 380 4.56 11.02 0.68
C ARG A 380 5.64 12.08 0.88
N TYR A 381 5.67 12.67 2.06
CA TYR A 381 6.66 13.70 2.40
C TYR A 381 8.09 13.17 2.43
N ALA A 382 8.29 11.89 2.79
CA ALA A 382 9.61 11.24 2.72
C ALA A 382 10.24 11.33 1.33
N ASP A 383 9.45 11.11 0.29
CA ASP A 383 9.88 11.14 -1.11
C ASP A 383 10.30 12.57 -1.51
N LEU A 384 9.52 13.58 -1.09
CA LEU A 384 9.86 14.97 -1.31
C LEU A 384 11.22 15.34 -0.69
N ILE A 385 11.50 14.87 0.52
CA ILE A 385 12.80 15.04 1.16
C ILE A 385 13.93 14.37 0.38
N MET A 386 13.70 13.15 -0.13
CA MET A 386 14.68 12.44 -0.94
C MET A 386 14.94 13.13 -2.29
N HIS A 387 13.93 13.75 -2.92
CA HIS A 387 14.13 14.60 -4.09
C HIS A 387 15.08 15.76 -3.80
N ARG A 388 14.89 16.43 -2.66
CA ARG A 388 15.76 17.54 -2.22
C ARG A 388 17.19 17.07 -1.88
N ALA A 389 17.31 15.88 -1.30
CA ALA A 389 18.62 15.27 -0.99
C ALA A 389 19.40 14.87 -2.25
N LEU A 390 18.68 14.51 -3.32
CA LEU A 390 19.25 14.10 -4.61
C LEU A 390 19.70 15.27 -5.47
N GLU A 391 19.13 16.47 -5.32
CA GLU A 391 19.43 17.65 -6.17
C GLU A 391 20.93 17.89 -6.43
N PRO A 392 21.84 17.83 -5.44
CA PRO A 392 23.25 18.07 -5.68
C PRO A 392 23.97 16.96 -6.43
N LEU A 393 23.31 15.82 -6.67
CA LEU A 393 23.86 14.64 -7.35
C LEU A 393 23.36 14.52 -8.80
N LEU A 394 22.55 15.48 -9.26
CA LEU A 394 22.07 15.55 -10.64
C LEU A 394 23.24 15.79 -11.60
N GLU A 395 23.13 15.35 -12.85
CA GLU A 395 24.12 15.64 -13.90
C GLU A 395 24.32 17.14 -14.12
N SER A 396 23.24 17.92 -13.96
CA SER A 396 23.27 19.38 -13.95
C SER A 396 22.71 19.89 -12.62
N PRO A 397 23.53 19.91 -11.55
CA PRO A 397 23.05 20.32 -10.24
C PRO A 397 22.66 21.81 -10.25
N PRO A 398 21.60 22.19 -9.54
CA PRO A 398 21.20 23.56 -9.44
C PRO A 398 22.25 24.41 -8.71
N THR A 399 22.34 25.67 -9.08
CA THR A 399 23.33 26.64 -8.51
C THR A 399 22.93 27.15 -7.12
N HIS A 400 21.68 26.96 -6.69
CA HIS A 400 21.22 27.33 -5.35
C HIS A 400 21.75 26.39 -4.27
N PRO A 401 21.79 26.80 -2.99
CA PRO A 401 22.13 25.93 -1.87
C PRO A 401 21.23 24.71 -1.81
N SER A 402 21.76 23.60 -1.26
CA SER A 402 20.99 22.38 -1.06
C SER A 402 19.70 22.64 -0.26
N ARG A 403 18.59 22.10 -0.76
CA ARG A 403 17.26 22.20 -0.12
C ARG A 403 16.98 21.03 0.84
N ALA A 404 17.91 20.08 0.96
CA ALA A 404 17.78 18.97 1.89
C ALA A 404 17.88 19.47 3.34
N PRO A 405 17.06 18.94 4.25
CA PRO A 405 17.18 19.24 5.67
C PRO A 405 18.51 18.73 6.24
N ALA A 406 18.95 19.30 7.37
CA ALA A 406 20.11 18.78 8.09
C ALA A 406 19.81 17.39 8.70
N GLN A 407 20.85 16.62 9.03
CA GLN A 407 20.68 15.26 9.57
C GLN A 407 19.77 15.20 10.82
N VAL A 408 19.91 16.16 11.74
CA VAL A 408 19.04 16.24 12.93
C VAL A 408 17.58 16.45 12.57
N GLN A 409 17.32 17.30 11.58
CA GLN A 409 15.95 17.50 11.09
C GLN A 409 15.40 16.26 10.37
N CYS A 410 16.25 15.47 9.68
CA CYS A 410 15.84 14.20 9.08
C CYS A 410 15.35 13.22 10.14
N ALA A 411 15.99 13.14 11.32
CA ALA A 411 15.56 12.30 12.43
C ALA A 411 14.15 12.71 12.93
N GLU A 412 13.97 14.01 13.24
CA GLU A 412 12.69 14.54 13.70
C GLU A 412 11.56 14.32 12.66
N ILE A 413 11.84 14.57 11.38
CA ILE A 413 10.89 14.33 10.28
C ILE A 413 10.56 12.83 10.20
N SER A 414 11.55 11.94 10.28
CA SER A 414 11.37 10.50 10.19
C SER A 414 10.44 9.95 11.27
N ASP A 415 10.60 10.40 12.51
CA ASP A 415 9.74 10.00 13.63
C ASP A 415 8.30 10.51 13.44
N HIS A 416 8.15 11.77 13.01
CA HIS A 416 6.85 12.37 12.72
C HIS A 416 6.12 11.62 11.61
N ILE A 417 6.73 11.49 10.41
CA ILE A 417 6.08 10.84 9.26
C ILE A 417 5.87 9.34 9.44
N SER A 418 6.65 8.68 10.29
CA SER A 418 6.36 7.29 10.70
C SER A 418 5.12 7.21 11.58
N THR A 419 4.81 8.27 12.32
CA THR A 419 3.61 8.36 13.15
C THR A 419 2.38 8.67 12.29
N THR A 420 2.47 9.67 11.39
CA THR A 420 1.37 10.03 10.48
C THR A 420 1.02 8.86 9.56
N GLU A 421 2.01 8.13 9.02
CA GLU A 421 1.77 6.93 8.21
C GLU A 421 0.97 5.86 8.97
N ARG A 422 1.33 5.60 10.25
CA ARG A 422 0.57 4.64 11.09
C ARG A 422 -0.85 5.10 11.36
N THR A 423 -1.04 6.39 11.58
CA THR A 423 -2.36 6.99 11.80
C THR A 423 -3.22 6.85 10.55
N SER A 424 -2.69 7.22 9.38
CA SER A 424 -3.35 7.07 8.08
C SER A 424 -3.73 5.61 7.81
N ALA A 425 -2.78 4.68 7.91
CA ALA A 425 -3.04 3.25 7.70
C ALA A 425 -4.10 2.68 8.66
N SER A 426 -4.16 3.19 9.90
CA SER A 426 -5.19 2.78 10.86
C SER A 426 -6.57 3.32 10.47
N ALA A 427 -6.65 4.57 10.03
CA ALA A 427 -7.89 5.19 9.57
C ALA A 427 -8.41 4.52 8.28
N GLU A 428 -7.53 4.25 7.31
CA GLU A 428 -7.83 3.52 6.07
C GLU A 428 -8.41 2.13 6.39
N THR A 429 -7.69 1.34 7.21
CA THR A 429 -8.15 0.01 7.63
C THR A 429 -9.49 0.07 8.36
N GLU A 430 -9.69 1.06 9.26
CA GLU A 430 -10.93 1.22 10.01
C GLU A 430 -12.09 1.59 9.09
N SER A 431 -11.89 2.50 8.12
CA SER A 431 -12.92 2.92 7.17
C SER A 431 -13.39 1.78 6.27
N HIS A 432 -12.45 1.03 5.70
CA HIS A 432 -12.75 -0.15 4.88
C HIS A 432 -13.48 -1.23 5.68
N ARG A 433 -12.98 -1.53 6.89
CA ARG A 433 -13.58 -2.52 7.78
C ARG A 433 -15.01 -2.14 8.18
N LEU A 434 -15.25 -0.87 8.49
CA LEU A 434 -16.57 -0.39 8.87
C LEU A 434 -17.58 -0.59 7.74
N LYS A 435 -17.24 -0.23 6.51
CA LYS A 435 -18.11 -0.41 5.34
C LYS A 435 -18.27 -1.87 4.94
N MET A 436 -17.26 -2.71 5.12
CA MET A 436 -17.39 -4.15 4.92
C MET A 436 -18.36 -4.76 5.95
N LEU A 437 -18.27 -4.36 7.22
CA LEU A 437 -19.20 -4.83 8.26
C LEU A 437 -20.64 -4.35 8.00
N GLU A 438 -20.80 -3.11 7.51
CA GLU A 438 -22.10 -2.58 7.11
C GLU A 438 -22.69 -3.41 5.95
N TRP A 439 -21.89 -3.70 4.92
CA TRP A 439 -22.30 -4.57 3.81
C TRP A 439 -22.71 -5.96 4.28
N LEU A 440 -21.91 -6.60 5.14
CA LEU A 440 -22.23 -7.91 5.72
C LEU A 440 -23.50 -7.88 6.58
N HIS A 441 -23.74 -6.79 7.31
CA HIS A 441 -24.95 -6.60 8.09
C HIS A 441 -26.18 -6.52 7.19
N LEU A 442 -26.11 -5.75 6.12
CA LEU A 442 -27.21 -5.61 5.16
C LEU A 442 -27.47 -6.94 4.44
N SER A 443 -26.43 -7.57 3.89
CA SER A 443 -26.55 -8.82 3.13
C SER A 443 -27.03 -10.01 3.97
N ALA A 444 -26.78 -10.01 5.28
CA ALA A 444 -27.31 -11.04 6.17
C ALA A 444 -28.85 -11.05 6.25
N HIS A 445 -29.50 -9.92 5.91
CA HIS A 445 -30.95 -9.75 5.93
C HIS A 445 -31.60 -9.86 4.54
N ASP A 446 -30.82 -10.14 3.51
CA ASP A 446 -31.34 -10.37 2.17
C ASP A 446 -32.19 -11.63 2.07
N ALA A 447 -33.04 -11.71 1.05
CA ALA A 447 -33.85 -12.90 0.78
C ALA A 447 -33.00 -14.18 0.53
N ASN A 448 -31.81 -13.99 -0.05
CA ASN A 448 -30.79 -15.01 -0.28
C ASN A 448 -29.45 -14.53 0.26
N PRO A 449 -29.17 -14.71 1.58
CA PRO A 449 -27.90 -14.29 2.16
C PRO A 449 -26.74 -15.02 1.50
N PRO A 450 -25.61 -14.34 1.22
CA PRO A 450 -24.46 -14.95 0.59
C PRO A 450 -23.87 -16.08 1.46
N VAL A 451 -23.45 -17.15 0.80
CA VAL A 451 -22.70 -18.25 1.40
C VAL A 451 -21.26 -18.12 0.95
N PHE A 452 -20.33 -18.18 1.90
CA PHE A 452 -18.90 -18.06 1.68
C PHE A 452 -18.19 -19.36 1.98
N GLU A 453 -17.18 -19.69 1.19
CA GLU A 453 -16.17 -20.65 1.62
C GLU A 453 -15.27 -19.99 2.67
N ALA A 454 -15.02 -20.69 3.77
CA ALA A 454 -14.19 -20.19 4.86
C ALA A 454 -13.26 -21.28 5.39
N VAL A 455 -12.04 -20.91 5.76
CA VAL A 455 -11.09 -21.81 6.40
C VAL A 455 -11.17 -21.67 7.92
N ILE A 456 -11.12 -22.79 8.64
CA ILE A 456 -11.02 -22.81 10.10
C ILE A 456 -9.60 -22.38 10.50
N THR A 457 -9.47 -21.18 11.11
CA THR A 457 -8.18 -20.59 11.48
C THR A 457 -7.81 -20.77 12.95
N ASP A 458 -8.76 -21.15 13.81
CA ASP A 458 -8.51 -21.46 15.21
C ASP A 458 -9.69 -22.27 15.79
N VAL A 459 -9.39 -23.15 16.75
CA VAL A 459 -10.38 -24.03 17.42
C VAL A 459 -10.38 -23.74 18.91
N ARG A 460 -11.48 -23.16 19.40
CA ARG A 460 -11.62 -22.68 20.78
C ARG A 460 -12.79 -23.36 21.50
N ARG A 461 -12.80 -23.28 22.83
CA ARG A 461 -13.94 -23.80 23.62
C ARG A 461 -15.29 -23.17 23.28
N ILE A 462 -15.29 -21.92 22.82
CA ILE A 462 -16.50 -21.17 22.44
C ILE A 462 -16.98 -21.48 21.02
N GLY A 463 -16.17 -22.17 20.21
CA GLY A 463 -16.47 -22.48 18.81
C GLY A 463 -15.24 -22.41 17.91
N LEU A 464 -15.47 -22.19 16.63
CA LEU A 464 -14.45 -22.10 15.58
C LEU A 464 -14.25 -20.65 15.16
N MET A 465 -13.00 -20.21 15.07
CA MET A 465 -12.67 -19.01 14.32
C MET A 465 -12.53 -19.41 12.85
N VAL A 466 -13.24 -18.72 12.00
CA VAL A 466 -13.19 -18.93 10.55
C VAL A 466 -12.78 -17.65 9.84
N GLU A 467 -12.22 -17.79 8.65
CA GLU A 467 -11.88 -16.69 7.75
C GLU A 467 -12.38 -17.02 6.35
N THR A 468 -13.23 -16.17 5.80
CA THR A 468 -13.77 -16.35 4.45
C THR A 468 -12.68 -16.19 3.40
N LEU A 469 -12.67 -17.01 2.35
CA LEU A 469 -11.63 -17.01 1.32
C LEU A 469 -11.80 -15.87 0.31
N GLU A 470 -13.03 -15.42 0.07
CA GLU A 470 -13.33 -14.36 -0.91
C GLU A 470 -13.03 -12.97 -0.36
N ILE A 471 -13.54 -12.65 0.83
CA ILE A 471 -13.50 -11.30 1.42
C ILE A 471 -12.55 -11.20 2.62
N LEU A 472 -11.86 -12.30 2.97
CA LEU A 472 -10.89 -12.39 4.06
C LEU A 472 -11.44 -11.92 5.43
N GLN A 473 -12.76 -12.05 5.61
CA GLN A 473 -13.44 -11.65 6.84
C GLN A 473 -13.34 -12.75 7.89
N ARG A 474 -12.86 -12.38 9.08
CA ARG A 474 -12.81 -13.27 10.24
C ARG A 474 -14.08 -13.18 11.05
N GLY A 475 -14.50 -14.34 11.60
CA GLY A 475 -15.62 -14.39 12.50
C GLY A 475 -15.67 -15.68 13.31
N LEU A 476 -16.65 -15.76 14.21
CA LEU A 476 -16.85 -16.88 15.11
C LEU A 476 -18.06 -17.71 14.67
N VAL A 477 -17.87 -19.01 14.49
CA VAL A 477 -18.96 -19.98 14.50
C VAL A 477 -19.09 -20.51 15.93
N LYS A 478 -20.17 -20.15 16.62
CA LYS A 478 -20.37 -20.58 18.00
C LYS A 478 -20.63 -22.07 18.07
N ARG A 479 -20.17 -22.73 19.16
CA ARG A 479 -20.37 -24.14 19.38
C ARG A 479 -21.85 -24.55 19.36
N ASP A 480 -22.71 -23.70 19.93
CA ASP A 480 -24.16 -23.96 20.01
C ASP A 480 -24.87 -23.91 18.65
N GLU A 481 -24.18 -23.45 17.61
CA GLU A 481 -24.66 -23.31 16.24
C GLU A 481 -24.06 -24.39 15.31
N PHE A 482 -23.35 -25.37 15.87
CA PHE A 482 -22.85 -26.51 15.11
C PHE A 482 -24.02 -27.42 14.64
N PRO A 483 -23.84 -28.16 13.57
CA PRO A 483 -24.82 -29.18 13.18
C PRO A 483 -25.17 -30.12 14.34
N PRO A 484 -26.39 -30.69 14.38
CA PRO A 484 -26.79 -31.61 15.45
C PRO A 484 -25.75 -32.71 15.65
N GLY A 485 -25.28 -32.90 16.88
CA GLY A 485 -24.26 -33.90 17.20
C GLY A 485 -23.64 -33.72 18.57
N ASP A 486 -22.96 -34.72 19.03
CA ASP A 486 -22.28 -34.76 20.33
C ASP A 486 -20.84 -34.27 20.15
N TRP A 487 -20.70 -32.98 19.86
CA TRP A 487 -19.41 -32.35 19.58
C TRP A 487 -18.55 -32.23 20.84
N HIS A 488 -17.36 -32.79 20.82
CA HIS A 488 -16.35 -32.61 21.87
C HIS A 488 -15.06 -32.05 21.34
N LEU A 489 -14.42 -31.14 22.12
CA LEU A 489 -13.19 -30.49 21.77
C LEU A 489 -11.98 -31.38 22.06
N GLU A 490 -11.20 -31.71 21.04
CA GLU A 490 -9.87 -32.32 21.15
C GLU A 490 -8.78 -31.27 20.99
N SER A 491 -8.49 -30.52 22.07
CA SER A 491 -7.57 -29.36 22.01
C SER A 491 -6.18 -29.70 21.48
N HIS A 492 -5.65 -30.90 21.79
CA HIS A 492 -4.34 -31.36 21.32
C HIS A 492 -4.29 -31.65 19.82
N ARG A 493 -5.46 -31.84 19.18
CA ARG A 493 -5.61 -32.06 17.73
C ARG A 493 -6.20 -30.85 17.01
N MET A 494 -6.45 -29.75 17.73
CA MET A 494 -7.06 -28.53 17.19
C MET A 494 -8.32 -28.84 16.36
N ARG A 495 -9.25 -29.64 16.94
CA ARG A 495 -10.50 -30.02 16.26
C ARG A 495 -11.66 -30.23 17.23
N TYR A 496 -12.85 -30.14 16.67
CA TYR A 496 -14.05 -30.73 17.22
C TYR A 496 -14.38 -32.06 16.51
N ALA A 497 -14.79 -33.07 17.26
CA ALA A 497 -15.19 -34.36 16.72
C ALA A 497 -16.47 -34.87 17.37
N THR A 498 -17.22 -35.73 16.65
CA THR A 498 -18.36 -36.44 17.19
C THR A 498 -18.04 -37.94 17.30
N MET A 499 -18.79 -38.65 18.11
CA MET A 499 -18.65 -40.11 18.20
C MET A 499 -19.02 -40.84 16.90
N GLN A 500 -19.77 -40.19 15.99
CA GLN A 500 -20.16 -40.70 14.68
C GLN A 500 -19.12 -40.43 13.58
N GLY A 501 -18.02 -39.79 13.92
CA GLY A 501 -16.90 -39.55 12.99
C GLY A 501 -16.95 -38.24 12.20
N ALA A 502 -17.91 -37.35 12.48
CA ALA A 502 -17.87 -36.01 11.92
C ALA A 502 -16.77 -35.18 12.63
N GLU A 503 -16.02 -34.40 11.86
CA GLU A 503 -14.89 -33.61 12.35
C GLU A 503 -14.93 -32.17 11.80
N LEU A 504 -14.48 -31.23 12.62
CA LEU A 504 -14.22 -29.83 12.25
C LEU A 504 -12.81 -29.48 12.73
N THR A 505 -11.88 -29.39 11.80
CA THR A 505 -10.43 -29.32 12.11
C THR A 505 -9.82 -28.00 11.64
N LEU A 506 -8.73 -27.60 12.29
CA LEU A 506 -7.90 -26.48 11.83
C LEU A 506 -7.50 -26.71 10.35
N GLY A 507 -7.59 -25.66 9.51
CA GLY A 507 -7.28 -25.71 8.09
C GLY A 507 -8.40 -26.26 7.19
N GLN A 508 -9.46 -26.83 7.75
CA GLN A 508 -10.60 -27.32 6.97
C GLN A 508 -11.39 -26.18 6.35
N VAL A 509 -11.77 -26.33 5.07
CA VAL A 509 -12.70 -25.44 4.39
C VAL A 509 -14.13 -25.85 4.71
N VAL A 510 -14.95 -24.87 5.08
CA VAL A 510 -16.36 -25.03 5.42
C VAL A 510 -17.19 -23.94 4.74
N ALA A 511 -18.44 -24.25 4.41
CA ALA A 511 -19.37 -23.25 3.93
C ALA A 511 -20.00 -22.51 5.13
N VAL A 512 -20.00 -21.17 5.08
CA VAL A 512 -20.56 -20.34 6.13
C VAL A 512 -21.45 -19.23 5.56
N ARG A 513 -22.42 -18.79 6.37
CA ARG A 513 -23.18 -17.57 6.11
C ARG A 513 -23.14 -16.67 7.34
N VAL A 514 -23.33 -15.37 7.13
CA VAL A 514 -23.38 -14.41 8.24
C VAL A 514 -24.62 -14.68 9.08
N ALA A 515 -24.41 -14.88 10.38
CA ALA A 515 -25.47 -15.00 11.37
C ALA A 515 -25.86 -13.65 11.97
N ARG A 516 -24.81 -12.90 12.34
CA ARG A 516 -24.95 -11.62 13.01
C ARG A 516 -23.70 -10.78 12.85
N VAL A 517 -23.88 -9.48 12.66
CA VAL A 517 -22.82 -8.48 12.75
C VAL A 517 -23.07 -7.58 13.96
N ASN A 518 -22.07 -7.44 14.82
CA ASN A 518 -22.07 -6.47 15.91
C ASN A 518 -21.20 -5.28 15.50
N MET A 519 -21.86 -4.20 15.05
CA MET A 519 -21.17 -3.00 14.56
C MET A 519 -20.34 -2.29 15.64
N GLU A 520 -20.82 -2.23 16.89
CA GLU A 520 -20.12 -1.57 18.00
C GLU A 520 -18.79 -2.28 18.34
N ARG A 521 -18.82 -3.62 18.40
CA ARG A 521 -17.66 -4.47 18.71
C ARG A 521 -16.87 -4.87 17.49
N GLN A 522 -17.38 -4.57 16.30
CA GLN A 522 -16.81 -4.96 15.01
C GLN A 522 -16.57 -6.48 14.91
N LEU A 523 -17.55 -7.27 15.33
CA LEU A 523 -17.49 -8.73 15.35
C LEU A 523 -18.53 -9.33 14.40
N VAL A 524 -18.16 -10.42 13.74
CA VAL A 524 -19.03 -11.21 12.87
C VAL A 524 -19.19 -12.60 13.48
N ASP A 525 -20.43 -13.02 13.64
CA ASP A 525 -20.78 -14.41 13.94
C ASP A 525 -21.25 -15.08 12.63
N PHE A 526 -20.76 -16.28 12.37
CA PHE A 526 -21.13 -17.09 11.23
C PHE A 526 -21.90 -18.35 11.64
N LEU A 527 -22.70 -18.88 10.72
CA LEU A 527 -23.34 -20.20 10.80
C LEU A 527 -22.70 -21.13 9.78
N LEU A 528 -22.47 -22.39 10.14
CA LEU A 528 -22.13 -23.43 9.18
C LEU A 528 -23.36 -23.72 8.30
N VAL A 529 -23.14 -23.80 7.00
CA VAL A 529 -24.14 -24.22 6.03
C VAL A 529 -23.86 -25.70 5.77
N GLY A 530 -24.78 -26.57 6.22
CA GLY A 530 -24.69 -28.00 5.90
C GLY A 530 -24.94 -28.23 4.41
N GLU A 531 -24.27 -29.28 3.85
CA GLU A 531 -24.63 -29.83 2.55
C GLU A 531 -26.07 -30.35 2.53
#